data_80202d10e8d6781edcdfbf9664283e8e
#
_entry.id   80202d10e8d6781edcdfbf9664283e8e
#
_cell.length_a   1.000
_cell.length_b   1.000
_cell.length_c   1.000
_cell.angle_alpha   90.00
_cell.angle_beta   90.00
_cell.angle_gamma   90.00
#
_symmetry.space_group_name_H-M   'P 1'
#
loop_
_entity.id
_entity.type
_entity.pdbx_description
1 polymer ?
#
loop_
_entity_poly.entity_id
_entity_poly.type
_entity_poly.pdbx_seq_one_letter_code
_entity_poly.pdbx_strand_id
1 'polypeptide(L)'
;MTKNIALVTGASGGIGSACARELASRGYTVLVHGNRSFAAAKALADELCASGMDAHAIGCDLADSHAVTAMCEEILHLYHHVDALVLCAGVSYTGLLTGMTDEDWHHVMDVNVSGAFYLIRALAPGMVSRGSGAIVTISSMWGRSGASCEAAYSASKAAIIGLTQALAKELGPSGVRVNCIAPGVIDTRMMDEHSEETKRQLAEDTPLGRLGTGEDVAKAAAFLLSGDASFITGQVLGVDGGYL
;
A
#
# COMPACT_ATOMS: atom_id res chain seq x y z
N MET A 1 18.10 -17.02 -13.08
CA MET A 1 16.73 -16.97 -12.50
C MET A 1 16.22 -15.57 -12.77
N THR A 2 15.03 -15.43 -13.33
CA THR A 2 14.36 -14.14 -13.46
C THR A 2 14.04 -13.62 -12.07
N LYS A 3 14.37 -12.37 -11.76
CA LYS A 3 14.02 -11.75 -10.47
C LYS A 3 12.51 -11.56 -10.40
N ASN A 4 11.95 -11.72 -9.21
CA ASN A 4 10.55 -11.36 -8.96
C ASN A 4 10.37 -9.83 -9.04
N ILE A 5 9.27 -9.38 -9.59
CA ILE A 5 8.96 -7.97 -9.81
C ILE A 5 7.86 -7.53 -8.83
N ALA A 6 8.14 -6.49 -8.08
CA ALA A 6 7.19 -5.89 -7.14
C ALA A 6 6.87 -4.44 -7.51
N LEU A 7 5.58 -4.11 -7.59
CA LEU A 7 5.12 -2.72 -7.65
C LEU A 7 4.72 -2.25 -6.26
N VAL A 8 5.32 -1.16 -5.80
CA VAL A 8 4.98 -0.51 -4.53
C VAL A 8 4.41 0.88 -4.82
N THR A 9 3.13 1.09 -4.58
CA THR A 9 2.51 2.40 -4.76
C THR A 9 2.67 3.29 -3.53
N GLY A 10 2.70 4.62 -3.74
CA GLY A 10 2.93 5.56 -2.63
C GLY A 10 4.31 5.38 -1.98
N ALA A 11 5.30 4.89 -2.73
CA ALA A 11 6.63 4.58 -2.22
C ALA A 11 7.47 5.83 -1.89
N SER A 12 6.96 7.03 -2.17
CA SER A 12 7.51 8.29 -1.65
C SER A 12 7.10 8.59 -0.20
N GLY A 13 6.14 7.84 0.38
CA GLY A 13 5.67 7.95 1.76
C GLY A 13 6.39 6.99 2.72
N GLY A 14 6.16 7.16 4.03
CA GLY A 14 6.88 6.41 5.08
C GLY A 14 6.71 4.88 4.96
N ILE A 15 5.47 4.38 4.90
CA ILE A 15 5.19 2.93 4.78
C ILE A 15 5.66 2.41 3.42
N GLY A 16 5.31 3.11 2.33
CA GLY A 16 5.65 2.67 0.98
C GLY A 16 7.15 2.62 0.73
N SER A 17 7.91 3.60 1.24
CA SER A 17 9.38 3.60 1.11
C SER A 17 10.02 2.45 1.89
N ALA A 18 9.52 2.16 3.10
CA ALA A 18 9.97 1.01 3.88
C ALA A 18 9.66 -0.32 3.18
N CYS A 19 8.46 -0.46 2.58
CA CYS A 19 8.10 -1.64 1.78
C CYS A 19 9.03 -1.79 0.56
N ALA A 20 9.33 -0.70 -0.15
CA ALA A 20 10.23 -0.75 -1.29
C ALA A 20 11.64 -1.20 -0.88
N ARG A 21 12.19 -0.67 0.21
CA ARG A 21 13.49 -1.08 0.77
C ARG A 21 13.51 -2.55 1.17
N GLU A 22 12.51 -2.99 1.89
CA GLU A 22 12.39 -4.36 2.38
C GLU A 22 12.31 -5.36 1.22
N LEU A 23 11.50 -5.08 0.19
CA LEU A 23 11.40 -5.96 -0.98
C LEU A 23 12.67 -5.96 -1.83
N ALA A 24 13.31 -4.79 -2.02
CA ALA A 24 14.60 -4.71 -2.71
C ALA A 24 15.69 -5.52 -2.00
N SER A 25 15.75 -5.45 -0.66
CA SER A 25 16.71 -6.25 0.13
C SER A 25 16.47 -7.76 0.03
N ARG A 26 15.22 -8.17 -0.27
CA ARG A 26 14.85 -9.57 -0.53
C ARG A 26 15.07 -10.02 -1.98
N GLY A 27 15.67 -9.17 -2.81
CA GLY A 27 16.04 -9.51 -4.18
C GLY A 27 14.96 -9.28 -5.24
N TYR A 28 13.88 -8.56 -4.91
CA TYR A 28 12.93 -8.12 -5.93
C TYR A 28 13.52 -7.01 -6.79
N THR A 29 13.13 -6.97 -8.07
CA THR A 29 13.15 -5.74 -8.84
C THR A 29 11.95 -4.90 -8.39
N VAL A 30 12.18 -3.71 -7.85
CA VAL A 30 11.13 -2.90 -7.23
C VAL A 30 10.76 -1.71 -8.11
N LEU A 31 9.49 -1.65 -8.52
CA LEU A 31 8.90 -0.50 -9.19
C LEU A 31 8.38 0.47 -8.12
N VAL A 32 9.09 1.58 -7.96
CA VAL A 32 8.91 2.58 -6.89
C VAL A 32 7.98 3.67 -7.41
N HIS A 33 6.67 3.56 -7.09
CA HIS A 33 5.69 4.51 -7.62
C HIS A 33 5.54 5.74 -6.75
N GLY A 34 5.50 6.93 -7.41
CA GLY A 34 5.12 8.22 -6.84
C GLY A 34 4.31 9.05 -7.81
N ASN A 35 3.41 9.92 -7.31
CA ASN A 35 2.66 10.90 -8.09
C ASN A 35 3.25 12.32 -7.86
N ARG A 36 2.61 13.14 -7.04
CA ARG A 36 3.07 14.52 -6.71
C ARG A 36 4.49 14.55 -6.15
N SER A 37 4.91 13.53 -5.42
CA SER A 37 6.26 13.37 -4.88
C SER A 37 7.12 12.42 -5.73
N PHE A 38 6.99 12.44 -7.06
CA PHE A 38 7.77 11.58 -7.96
C PHE A 38 9.29 11.74 -7.76
N ALA A 39 9.76 12.95 -7.49
CA ALA A 39 11.18 13.20 -7.20
C ALA A 39 11.69 12.39 -5.99
N ALA A 40 10.86 12.23 -4.95
CA ALA A 40 11.23 11.40 -3.79
C ALA A 40 11.23 9.90 -4.12
N ALA A 41 10.28 9.43 -4.95
CA ALA A 41 10.28 8.05 -5.43
C ALA A 41 11.53 7.76 -6.29
N LYS A 42 11.91 8.72 -7.16
CA LYS A 42 13.12 8.61 -7.96
C LYS A 42 14.40 8.58 -7.08
N ALA A 43 14.49 9.47 -6.09
CA ALA A 43 15.63 9.49 -5.18
C ALA A 43 15.76 8.16 -4.41
N LEU A 44 14.64 7.56 -3.98
CA LEU A 44 14.64 6.24 -3.35
C LEU A 44 15.11 5.15 -4.31
N ALA A 45 14.65 5.14 -5.56
CA ALA A 45 15.11 4.16 -6.54
C ALA A 45 16.60 4.31 -6.83
N ASP A 46 17.09 5.54 -7.00
CA ASP A 46 18.50 5.84 -7.22
C ASP A 46 19.37 5.37 -6.02
N GLU A 47 18.92 5.58 -4.80
CA GLU A 47 19.59 5.12 -3.57
C GLU A 47 19.67 3.58 -3.50
N LEU A 48 18.56 2.89 -3.80
CA LEU A 48 18.49 1.44 -3.83
C LEU A 48 19.47 0.88 -4.89
N CYS A 49 19.50 1.47 -6.08
CA CYS A 49 20.45 1.10 -7.14
C CYS A 49 21.90 1.34 -6.71
N ALA A 50 22.20 2.45 -6.06
CA ALA A 50 23.53 2.75 -5.55
C ALA A 50 24.00 1.73 -4.48
N SER A 51 23.04 1.10 -3.78
CA SER A 51 23.28 0.01 -2.81
C SER A 51 23.34 -1.39 -3.46
N GLY A 52 23.34 -1.48 -4.80
CA GLY A 52 23.42 -2.73 -5.54
C GLY A 52 22.09 -3.49 -5.67
N MET A 53 20.98 -2.87 -5.27
CA MET A 53 19.64 -3.41 -5.46
C MET A 53 19.07 -2.97 -6.82
N ASP A 54 17.95 -3.55 -7.23
CA ASP A 54 17.31 -3.29 -8.52
C ASP A 54 15.99 -2.56 -8.31
N ALA A 55 15.95 -1.27 -8.65
CA ALA A 55 14.78 -0.44 -8.41
C ALA A 55 14.60 0.62 -9.51
N HIS A 56 13.35 0.87 -9.90
CA HIS A 56 13.00 1.81 -10.96
C HIS A 56 11.84 2.70 -10.52
N ALA A 57 11.99 4.01 -10.65
CA ALA A 57 10.92 4.94 -10.36
C ALA A 57 9.89 4.96 -11.48
N ILE A 58 8.62 4.90 -11.13
CA ILE A 58 7.51 5.08 -12.05
C ILE A 58 6.50 6.07 -11.47
N GLY A 59 5.72 6.72 -12.31
CA GLY A 59 4.80 7.75 -11.84
C GLY A 59 3.52 7.84 -12.64
N CYS A 60 2.40 7.96 -11.93
CA CYS A 60 1.13 8.41 -12.51
C CYS A 60 0.22 8.92 -11.39
N ASP A 61 -0.89 9.56 -11.77
CA ASP A 61 -1.98 9.83 -10.84
C ASP A 61 -2.89 8.60 -10.76
N LEU A 62 -2.99 7.99 -9.57
CA LEU A 62 -3.83 6.81 -9.36
C LEU A 62 -5.34 7.11 -9.43
N ALA A 63 -5.75 8.37 -9.29
CA ALA A 63 -7.13 8.79 -9.52
C ALA A 63 -7.53 8.78 -11.00
N ASP A 64 -6.56 8.81 -11.91
CA ASP A 64 -6.79 8.77 -13.35
C ASP A 64 -6.65 7.35 -13.91
N SER A 65 -7.78 6.75 -14.29
CA SER A 65 -7.82 5.39 -14.84
C SER A 65 -7.04 5.21 -16.14
N HIS A 66 -6.95 6.26 -16.97
CA HIS A 66 -6.19 6.22 -18.23
C HIS A 66 -4.69 6.25 -17.97
N ALA A 67 -4.25 7.13 -17.04
CA ALA A 67 -2.85 7.19 -16.60
C ALA A 67 -2.40 5.86 -15.97
N VAL A 68 -3.24 5.24 -15.13
CA VAL A 68 -2.95 3.92 -14.53
C VAL A 68 -2.85 2.83 -15.62
N THR A 69 -3.77 2.84 -16.59
CA THR A 69 -3.74 1.87 -17.69
C THR A 69 -2.44 1.98 -18.49
N ALA A 70 -2.08 3.21 -18.90
CA ALA A 70 -0.85 3.45 -19.67
C ALA A 70 0.40 3.02 -18.88
N MET A 71 0.48 3.35 -17.58
CA MET A 71 1.59 2.92 -16.72
C MET A 71 1.67 1.39 -16.62
N CYS A 72 0.53 0.70 -16.45
CA CYS A 72 0.52 -0.76 -16.37
C CYS A 72 0.93 -1.42 -17.70
N GLU A 73 0.51 -0.86 -18.85
CA GLU A 73 0.95 -1.31 -20.16
C GLU A 73 2.46 -1.16 -20.36
N GLU A 74 3.02 -0.03 -19.93
CA GLU A 74 4.48 0.19 -19.96
C GLU A 74 5.22 -0.81 -19.07
N ILE A 75 4.73 -1.05 -17.83
CA ILE A 75 5.30 -2.06 -16.93
C ILE A 75 5.29 -3.44 -17.60
N LEU A 76 4.16 -3.86 -18.16
CA LEU A 76 4.04 -5.17 -18.80
C LEU A 76 4.88 -5.27 -20.08
N HIS A 77 5.07 -4.17 -20.80
CA HIS A 77 5.96 -4.14 -21.96
C HIS A 77 7.44 -4.31 -21.57
N LEU A 78 7.88 -3.64 -20.50
CA LEU A 78 9.29 -3.65 -20.06
C LEU A 78 9.65 -4.90 -19.25
N TYR A 79 8.77 -5.33 -18.38
CA TYR A 79 9.05 -6.37 -17.38
C TYR A 79 8.29 -7.68 -17.63
N HIS A 80 7.34 -7.69 -18.56
CA HIS A 80 6.49 -8.82 -18.98
C HIS A 80 5.50 -9.30 -17.91
N HIS A 81 5.75 -9.07 -16.62
CA HIS A 81 4.90 -9.48 -15.52
C HIS A 81 5.15 -8.66 -14.24
N VAL A 82 4.25 -8.78 -13.29
CA VAL A 82 4.43 -8.34 -11.90
C VAL A 82 4.02 -9.50 -10.99
N ASP A 83 4.86 -9.83 -10.01
CA ASP A 83 4.65 -10.96 -9.10
C ASP A 83 4.01 -10.50 -7.78
N ALA A 84 4.30 -9.28 -7.37
CA ALA A 84 3.85 -8.72 -6.10
C ALA A 84 3.34 -7.28 -6.27
N LEU A 85 2.20 -6.98 -5.62
CA LEU A 85 1.67 -5.62 -5.50
C LEU A 85 1.62 -5.23 -4.03
N VAL A 86 2.15 -4.04 -3.69
CA VAL A 86 1.95 -3.41 -2.38
C VAL A 86 1.27 -2.06 -2.60
N LEU A 87 0.00 -1.97 -2.27
CA LEU A 87 -0.83 -0.81 -2.54
C LEU A 87 -0.87 0.11 -1.31
N CYS A 88 0.19 0.94 -1.17
CA CYS A 88 0.38 1.86 -0.04
C CYS A 88 -0.13 3.27 -0.33
N ALA A 89 -0.38 3.62 -1.59
CA ALA A 89 -0.84 4.97 -1.93
C ALA A 89 -2.16 5.29 -1.22
N GLY A 90 -2.25 6.48 -0.69
CA GLY A 90 -3.45 6.95 -0.04
C GLY A 90 -3.30 8.40 0.42
N VAL A 91 -4.44 9.06 0.52
CA VAL A 91 -4.60 10.41 1.04
C VAL A 91 -5.65 10.40 2.14
N SER A 92 -5.56 11.35 3.06
CA SER A 92 -6.56 11.56 4.12
C SER A 92 -7.26 12.90 3.94
N TYR A 93 -8.40 13.01 4.57
CA TYR A 93 -9.10 14.27 4.81
C TYR A 93 -9.48 14.31 6.29
N THR A 94 -9.13 15.37 6.96
CA THR A 94 -9.47 15.59 8.37
C THR A 94 -10.41 16.79 8.49
N GLY A 95 -11.63 16.55 8.93
CA GLY A 95 -12.65 17.58 9.09
C GLY A 95 -14.02 16.98 9.41
N LEU A 96 -14.95 17.82 9.88
CA LEU A 96 -16.32 17.41 10.11
C LEU A 96 -17.00 17.03 8.80
N LEU A 97 -17.82 15.98 8.80
CA LEU A 97 -18.56 15.53 7.63
C LEU A 97 -19.40 16.66 6.98
N THR A 98 -20.00 17.54 7.80
CA THR A 98 -20.82 18.64 7.33
C THR A 98 -20.05 19.75 6.62
N GLY A 99 -18.73 19.80 6.75
CA GLY A 99 -17.84 20.74 6.07
C GLY A 99 -17.08 20.14 4.89
N MET A 100 -17.23 18.83 4.65
CA MET A 100 -16.58 18.15 3.53
C MET A 100 -17.27 18.49 2.22
N THR A 101 -16.50 18.77 1.18
CA THR A 101 -17.03 18.96 -0.18
C THR A 101 -17.12 17.64 -0.94
N ASP A 102 -17.88 17.60 -2.03
CA ASP A 102 -17.94 16.44 -2.92
C ASP A 102 -16.56 16.16 -3.53
N GLU A 103 -15.78 17.21 -3.84
CA GLU A 103 -14.42 17.10 -4.35
C GLU A 103 -13.46 16.45 -3.37
N ASP A 104 -13.55 16.80 -2.06
CA ASP A 104 -12.75 16.16 -1.01
C ASP A 104 -13.08 14.69 -0.91
N TRP A 105 -14.39 14.35 -0.90
CA TRP A 105 -14.86 12.97 -0.89
C TRP A 105 -14.33 12.18 -2.08
N HIS A 106 -14.53 12.70 -3.29
CA HIS A 106 -14.08 12.04 -4.52
C HIS A 106 -12.56 11.89 -4.55
N HIS A 107 -11.82 12.91 -4.15
CA HIS A 107 -10.36 12.83 -4.09
C HIS A 107 -9.86 11.67 -3.21
N VAL A 108 -10.45 11.51 -2.01
CA VAL A 108 -10.09 10.41 -1.10
C VAL A 108 -10.49 9.05 -1.70
N MET A 109 -11.69 8.93 -2.22
CA MET A 109 -12.18 7.66 -2.79
C MET A 109 -11.43 7.27 -4.06
N ASP A 110 -11.16 8.23 -4.94
CA ASP A 110 -10.50 7.97 -6.22
C ASP A 110 -9.05 7.53 -6.04
N VAL A 111 -8.31 8.19 -5.15
CA VAL A 111 -6.92 7.78 -4.88
C VAL A 111 -6.88 6.48 -4.11
N ASN A 112 -7.64 6.35 -3.01
CA ASN A 112 -7.50 5.24 -2.07
C ASN A 112 -8.16 3.95 -2.55
N VAL A 113 -9.29 4.05 -3.27
CA VAL A 113 -10.12 2.90 -3.65
C VAL A 113 -10.06 2.65 -5.15
N SER A 114 -10.42 3.66 -5.96
CA SER A 114 -10.45 3.51 -7.42
C SER A 114 -9.06 3.22 -7.98
N GLY A 115 -8.01 3.88 -7.46
CA GLY A 115 -6.62 3.62 -7.86
C GLY A 115 -6.16 2.20 -7.59
N ALA A 116 -6.49 1.65 -6.43
CA ALA A 116 -6.21 0.24 -6.11
C ALA A 116 -6.95 -0.71 -7.05
N PHE A 117 -8.23 -0.44 -7.30
CA PHE A 117 -9.04 -1.20 -8.26
C PHE A 117 -8.45 -1.17 -9.67
N TYR A 118 -8.06 0.00 -10.19
CA TYR A 118 -7.50 0.14 -11.54
C TYR A 118 -6.21 -0.69 -11.70
N LEU A 119 -5.31 -0.60 -10.71
CA LEU A 119 -4.05 -1.37 -10.71
C LEU A 119 -4.29 -2.88 -10.68
N ILE A 120 -5.14 -3.35 -9.77
CA ILE A 120 -5.44 -4.78 -9.67
C ILE A 120 -6.09 -5.29 -10.94
N ARG A 121 -7.08 -4.56 -11.48
CA ARG A 121 -7.75 -4.92 -12.75
C ARG A 121 -6.78 -5.04 -13.92
N ALA A 122 -5.76 -4.18 -13.98
CA ALA A 122 -4.78 -4.19 -15.06
C ALA A 122 -3.71 -5.29 -14.91
N LEU A 123 -3.27 -5.58 -13.68
CA LEU A 123 -2.12 -6.46 -13.45
C LEU A 123 -2.48 -7.89 -13.01
N ALA A 124 -3.64 -8.10 -12.36
CA ALA A 124 -4.06 -9.42 -11.91
C ALA A 124 -4.26 -10.44 -13.03
N PRO A 125 -4.72 -10.10 -14.25
CA PRO A 125 -4.82 -11.07 -15.33
C PRO A 125 -3.50 -11.78 -15.64
N GLY A 126 -2.38 -11.08 -15.59
CA GLY A 126 -1.05 -11.67 -15.74
C GLY A 126 -0.69 -12.64 -14.61
N MET A 127 -1.05 -12.33 -13.37
CA MET A 127 -0.87 -13.24 -12.23
C MET A 127 -1.75 -14.50 -12.37
N VAL A 128 -3.02 -14.33 -12.74
CA VAL A 128 -3.96 -15.43 -12.99
C VAL A 128 -3.44 -16.36 -14.07
N SER A 129 -2.98 -15.82 -15.21
CA SER A 129 -2.42 -16.61 -16.32
C SER A 129 -1.19 -17.43 -15.92
N ARG A 130 -0.37 -16.93 -14.99
CA ARG A 130 0.81 -17.64 -14.48
C ARG A 130 0.48 -18.59 -13.34
N GLY A 131 -0.72 -18.54 -12.78
CA GLY A 131 -1.10 -19.32 -11.59
C GLY A 131 -0.36 -18.90 -10.33
N SER A 132 0.16 -17.67 -10.26
CA SER A 132 0.97 -17.19 -9.15
C SER A 132 0.95 -15.66 -9.07
N GLY A 133 0.80 -15.13 -7.85
CA GLY A 133 0.86 -13.71 -7.54
C GLY A 133 0.50 -13.45 -6.08
N ALA A 134 0.94 -12.31 -5.56
CA ALA A 134 0.58 -11.88 -4.22
C ALA A 134 0.31 -10.37 -4.16
N ILE A 135 -0.80 -9.99 -3.57
CA ILE A 135 -1.25 -8.61 -3.43
C ILE A 135 -1.42 -8.29 -1.96
N VAL A 136 -0.80 -7.21 -1.50
CA VAL A 136 -1.01 -6.64 -0.18
C VAL A 136 -1.55 -5.23 -0.33
N THR A 137 -2.73 -5.00 0.20
CA THR A 137 -3.35 -3.68 0.31
C THR A 137 -3.09 -3.09 1.68
N ILE A 138 -2.95 -1.77 1.75
CA ILE A 138 -2.78 -1.07 3.02
C ILE A 138 -4.07 -0.32 3.37
N SER A 139 -4.76 -0.82 4.38
CA SER A 139 -5.92 -0.19 5.01
C SER A 139 -5.46 0.75 6.15
N SER A 140 -6.14 0.72 7.27
CA SER A 140 -5.87 1.45 8.51
C SER A 140 -6.65 0.81 9.65
N MET A 141 -6.24 1.03 10.88
CA MET A 141 -7.08 0.78 12.04
C MET A 141 -8.44 1.50 11.92
N TRP A 142 -8.46 2.69 11.30
CA TRP A 142 -9.70 3.44 11.04
C TRP A 142 -10.59 2.82 9.96
N GLY A 143 -10.07 1.94 9.12
CA GLY A 143 -10.88 1.10 8.24
C GLY A 143 -11.63 -0.01 8.98
N ARG A 144 -11.21 -0.34 10.21
CA ARG A 144 -11.85 -1.35 11.08
C ARG A 144 -12.84 -0.75 12.08
N SER A 145 -12.49 0.40 12.67
CA SER A 145 -13.26 1.01 13.75
C SER A 145 -13.93 2.35 13.37
N GLY A 146 -13.43 3.02 12.32
CA GLY A 146 -13.78 4.41 12.03
C GLY A 146 -13.07 5.39 12.97
N ALA A 147 -13.01 6.67 12.56
CA ALA A 147 -12.49 7.76 13.38
C ALA A 147 -13.32 9.03 13.19
N SER A 148 -13.48 9.79 14.27
CA SER A 148 -14.10 11.11 14.23
C SER A 148 -13.28 12.04 13.34
N CYS A 149 -13.94 12.89 12.58
CA CYS A 149 -13.34 13.83 11.63
C CYS A 149 -12.59 13.18 10.44
N GLU A 150 -12.65 11.85 10.29
CA GLU A 150 -12.01 11.13 9.19
C GLU A 150 -12.99 10.21 8.44
N ALA A 151 -14.24 10.67 8.23
CA ALA A 151 -15.30 9.86 7.66
C ALA A 151 -14.96 9.29 6.27
N ALA A 152 -14.48 10.12 5.33
CA ALA A 152 -14.10 9.67 3.99
C ALA A 152 -12.90 8.72 4.02
N TYR A 153 -11.87 9.04 4.82
CA TYR A 153 -10.70 8.19 4.97
C TYR A 153 -11.09 6.83 5.54
N SER A 154 -11.84 6.80 6.65
CA SER A 154 -12.33 5.57 7.27
C SER A 154 -13.15 4.72 6.30
N ALA A 155 -14.08 5.35 5.56
CA ALA A 155 -14.88 4.68 4.54
C ALA A 155 -14.01 4.10 3.42
N SER A 156 -13.02 4.85 2.92
CA SER A 156 -12.10 4.37 1.89
C SER A 156 -11.26 3.17 2.36
N LYS A 157 -10.79 3.21 3.61
CA LYS A 157 -9.98 2.13 4.19
C LYS A 157 -10.82 0.89 4.54
N ALA A 158 -12.10 1.06 4.89
CA ALA A 158 -13.05 -0.05 5.01
C ALA A 158 -13.37 -0.68 3.64
N ALA A 159 -13.51 0.14 2.58
CA ALA A 159 -13.70 -0.36 1.22
C ALA A 159 -12.52 -1.22 0.74
N ILE A 160 -11.28 -0.86 1.07
CA ILE A 160 -10.09 -1.66 0.78
C ILE A 160 -10.12 -3.03 1.47
N ILE A 161 -10.62 -3.11 2.71
CA ILE A 161 -10.82 -4.38 3.40
C ILE A 161 -11.81 -5.27 2.63
N GLY A 162 -12.98 -4.72 2.28
CA GLY A 162 -14.00 -5.45 1.51
C GLY A 162 -13.49 -5.91 0.13
N LEU A 163 -12.78 -5.02 -0.59
CA LEU A 163 -12.16 -5.33 -1.87
C LEU A 163 -11.16 -6.49 -1.73
N THR A 164 -10.28 -6.44 -0.73
CA THR A 164 -9.31 -7.51 -0.44
C THR A 164 -9.98 -8.87 -0.25
N GLN A 165 -11.02 -8.92 0.59
CA GLN A 165 -11.73 -10.15 0.91
C GLN A 165 -12.48 -10.73 -0.29
N ALA A 166 -13.06 -9.88 -1.13
CA ALA A 166 -13.70 -10.29 -2.38
C ALA A 166 -12.70 -10.87 -3.37
N LEU A 167 -11.61 -10.14 -3.62
CA LEU A 167 -10.56 -10.55 -4.56
C LEU A 167 -9.81 -11.81 -4.12
N ALA A 168 -9.65 -12.02 -2.82
CA ALA A 168 -9.05 -13.26 -2.30
C ALA A 168 -9.87 -14.50 -2.71
N LYS A 169 -11.20 -14.39 -2.74
CA LYS A 169 -12.11 -15.48 -3.16
C LYS A 169 -12.12 -15.63 -4.69
N GLU A 170 -12.08 -14.52 -5.41
CA GLU A 170 -12.13 -14.50 -6.88
C GLU A 170 -10.82 -15.00 -7.50
N LEU A 171 -9.67 -14.53 -7.00
CA LEU A 171 -8.36 -14.82 -7.58
C LEU A 171 -7.67 -16.05 -6.95
N GLY A 172 -8.11 -16.46 -5.75
CA GLY A 172 -7.56 -17.62 -5.03
C GLY A 172 -7.54 -18.92 -5.81
N PRO A 173 -8.62 -19.30 -6.56
CA PRO A 173 -8.62 -20.49 -7.41
C PRO A 173 -7.52 -20.49 -8.48
N SER A 174 -7.02 -19.31 -8.85
CA SER A 174 -5.91 -19.14 -9.80
C SER A 174 -4.54 -18.99 -9.11
N GLY A 175 -4.41 -19.31 -7.83
CA GLY A 175 -3.13 -19.27 -7.09
C GLY A 175 -2.67 -17.84 -6.74
N VAL A 176 -3.53 -16.82 -6.84
CA VAL A 176 -3.21 -15.44 -6.46
C VAL A 176 -3.74 -15.15 -5.06
N ARG A 177 -2.86 -14.73 -4.16
CA ARG A 177 -3.23 -14.39 -2.79
C ARG A 177 -3.43 -12.88 -2.64
N VAL A 178 -4.47 -12.48 -1.91
CA VAL A 178 -4.76 -11.07 -1.65
C VAL A 178 -5.00 -10.89 -0.16
N ASN A 179 -4.17 -10.08 0.50
CA ASN A 179 -4.28 -9.79 1.93
C ASN A 179 -4.23 -8.28 2.17
N CYS A 180 -4.70 -7.87 3.32
CA CYS A 180 -4.72 -6.49 3.78
C CYS A 180 -3.89 -6.34 5.05
N ILE A 181 -3.16 -5.24 5.17
CA ILE A 181 -2.60 -4.79 6.45
C ILE A 181 -3.42 -3.59 6.92
N ALA A 182 -3.76 -3.57 8.19
CA ALA A 182 -4.37 -2.45 8.88
C ALA A 182 -3.37 -1.88 9.90
N PRO A 183 -2.53 -0.89 9.51
CA PRO A 183 -1.60 -0.27 10.43
C PRO A 183 -2.32 0.51 11.53
N GLY A 184 -1.72 0.57 12.71
CA GLY A 184 -2.05 1.51 13.77
C GLY A 184 -1.42 2.88 13.53
N VAL A 185 -0.99 3.54 14.62
CA VAL A 185 -0.29 4.81 14.53
C VAL A 185 1.17 4.56 14.15
N ILE A 186 1.52 4.94 12.91
CA ILE A 186 2.87 4.75 12.36
C ILE A 186 3.58 6.09 12.27
N ASP A 187 4.77 6.17 12.84
CA ASP A 187 5.61 7.37 12.78
C ASP A 187 6.12 7.60 11.34
N THR A 188 5.43 8.49 10.66
CA THR A 188 5.67 8.90 9.28
C THR A 188 5.41 10.38 9.14
N ARG A 189 5.72 10.95 7.97
CA ARG A 189 5.41 12.38 7.70
C ARG A 189 3.95 12.77 7.96
N MET A 190 3.02 11.83 7.95
CA MET A 190 1.62 12.09 8.31
C MET A 190 1.48 12.47 9.78
N MET A 191 2.44 12.09 10.64
CA MET A 191 2.50 12.45 12.05
C MET A 191 3.24 13.77 12.33
N ASP A 192 3.85 14.41 11.32
CA ASP A 192 4.64 15.64 11.51
C ASP A 192 3.77 16.85 11.93
N GLU A 193 2.47 16.80 11.62
CA GLU A 193 1.50 17.83 12.01
C GLU A 193 1.09 17.72 13.50
N HIS A 194 1.41 16.60 14.16
CA HIS A 194 1.08 16.37 15.56
C HIS A 194 2.20 16.84 16.50
N SER A 195 1.81 17.40 17.66
CA SER A 195 2.77 17.79 18.67
C SER A 195 3.47 16.56 19.29
N GLU A 196 4.68 16.75 19.82
CA GLU A 196 5.40 15.69 20.54
C GLU A 196 4.61 15.14 21.74
N GLU A 197 3.80 15.99 22.38
CA GLU A 197 2.87 15.58 23.44
C GLU A 197 1.83 14.59 22.90
N THR A 198 1.21 14.89 21.74
CA THR A 198 0.23 14.00 21.09
C THR A 198 0.88 12.68 20.69
N LYS A 199 2.09 12.73 20.11
CA LYS A 199 2.83 11.51 19.74
C LYS A 199 3.14 10.64 20.93
N ARG A 200 3.55 11.26 22.06
CA ARG A 200 3.81 10.55 23.32
C ARG A 200 2.52 9.89 23.85
N GLN A 201 1.41 10.61 23.88
CA GLN A 201 0.13 10.05 24.33
C GLN A 201 -0.30 8.85 23.47
N LEU A 202 -0.19 8.96 22.13
CA LEU A 202 -0.51 7.87 21.21
C LEU A 202 0.42 6.65 21.42
N ALA A 203 1.68 6.88 21.77
CA ALA A 203 2.60 5.80 22.11
C ALA A 203 2.22 5.13 23.44
N GLU A 204 1.82 5.90 24.45
CA GLU A 204 1.34 5.40 25.75
C GLU A 204 0.03 4.63 25.62
N ASP A 205 -0.87 5.06 24.73
CA ASP A 205 -2.14 4.38 24.43
C ASP A 205 -1.93 3.08 23.63
N THR A 206 -0.76 2.91 23.02
CA THR A 206 -0.40 1.68 22.30
C THR A 206 0.13 0.65 23.29
N PRO A 207 -0.44 -0.58 23.40
CA PRO A 207 0.04 -1.60 24.35
C PRO A 207 1.52 -1.94 24.26
N LEU A 208 2.14 -1.86 23.07
CA LEU A 208 3.59 -2.02 22.92
C LEU A 208 4.40 -0.81 23.35
N GLY A 209 3.78 0.27 23.87
CA GLY A 209 4.44 1.44 24.45
C GLY A 209 5.21 2.31 23.46
N ARG A 210 4.95 2.18 22.17
CA ARG A 210 5.59 2.97 21.11
C ARG A 210 4.69 3.15 19.90
N LEU A 211 4.99 4.14 19.09
CA LEU A 211 4.46 4.21 17.73
C LEU A 211 5.06 3.09 16.86
N GLY A 212 4.31 2.63 15.88
CA GLY A 212 4.83 1.74 14.85
C GLY A 212 5.78 2.48 13.90
N THR A 213 6.60 1.74 13.19
CA THR A 213 7.48 2.27 12.14
C THR A 213 7.05 1.75 10.77
N GLY A 214 7.52 2.41 9.69
CA GLY A 214 7.33 1.89 8.35
C GLY A 214 7.87 0.47 8.17
N GLU A 215 8.97 0.14 8.85
CA GLU A 215 9.60 -1.18 8.83
C GLU A 215 8.74 -2.26 9.51
N ASP A 216 8.00 -1.94 10.57
CA ASP A 216 7.06 -2.88 11.19
C ASP A 216 6.00 -3.33 10.16
N VAL A 217 5.47 -2.38 9.37
CA VAL A 217 4.50 -2.66 8.31
C VAL A 217 5.16 -3.38 7.13
N ALA A 218 6.35 -2.96 6.72
CA ALA A 218 7.07 -3.51 5.58
C ALA A 218 7.43 -4.99 5.78
N LYS A 219 7.87 -5.38 6.98
CA LYS A 219 8.16 -6.78 7.31
C LYS A 219 6.91 -7.66 7.24
N ALA A 220 5.77 -7.15 7.72
CA ALA A 220 4.49 -7.83 7.62
C ALA A 220 4.05 -7.98 6.15
N ALA A 221 4.20 -6.93 5.34
CA ALA A 221 3.91 -6.98 3.90
C ALA A 221 4.79 -8.00 3.19
N ALA A 222 6.09 -7.99 3.44
CA ALA A 222 7.03 -8.93 2.85
C ALA A 222 6.75 -10.39 3.26
N PHE A 223 6.33 -10.64 4.51
CA PHE A 223 5.85 -11.96 4.93
C PHE A 223 4.62 -12.39 4.14
N LEU A 224 3.59 -11.54 4.06
CA LEU A 224 2.36 -11.85 3.32
C LEU A 224 2.59 -12.06 1.81
N LEU A 225 3.62 -11.45 1.23
CA LEU A 225 4.01 -11.66 -0.17
C LEU A 225 4.83 -12.93 -0.37
N SER A 226 5.50 -13.43 0.65
CA SER A 226 6.41 -14.58 0.56
C SER A 226 5.69 -15.93 0.47
N GLY A 227 6.46 -16.99 0.16
CA GLY A 227 5.98 -18.38 0.20
C GLY A 227 5.60 -18.86 1.60
N ASP A 228 6.12 -18.23 2.66
CA ASP A 228 5.78 -18.58 4.05
C ASP A 228 4.31 -18.30 4.38
N ALA A 229 3.68 -17.40 3.62
CA ALA A 229 2.26 -17.07 3.70
C ALA A 229 1.41 -17.82 2.64
N SER A 230 1.88 -18.96 2.11
CA SER A 230 1.24 -19.67 0.98
C SER A 230 -0.21 -20.10 1.25
N PHE A 231 -0.62 -20.25 2.50
CA PHE A 231 -2.00 -20.61 2.88
C PHE A 231 -2.76 -19.45 3.54
N ILE A 232 -2.28 -18.21 3.34
CA ILE A 232 -2.88 -16.98 3.90
C ILE A 232 -3.42 -16.13 2.75
N THR A 233 -4.75 -15.99 2.67
CA THR A 233 -5.43 -15.09 1.74
C THR A 233 -6.72 -14.56 2.35
N GLY A 234 -7.17 -13.37 1.95
CA GLY A 234 -8.38 -12.72 2.46
C GLY A 234 -8.27 -12.18 3.88
N GLN A 235 -7.07 -12.17 4.47
CA GLN A 235 -6.89 -11.74 5.85
C GLN A 235 -6.66 -10.23 5.97
N VAL A 236 -7.08 -9.69 7.11
CA VAL A 236 -6.80 -8.31 7.53
C VAL A 236 -5.90 -8.38 8.75
N LEU A 237 -4.61 -8.18 8.53
CA LEU A 237 -3.60 -8.25 9.59
C LEU A 237 -3.44 -6.87 10.24
N GLY A 238 -3.74 -6.75 11.53
CA GLY A 238 -3.40 -5.58 12.34
C GLY A 238 -1.88 -5.50 12.54
N VAL A 239 -1.30 -4.34 12.25
CA VAL A 239 0.09 -3.99 12.60
C VAL A 239 0.02 -2.69 13.38
N ASP A 240 -0.51 -2.77 14.58
CA ASP A 240 -1.01 -1.65 15.37
C ASP A 240 -0.49 -1.63 16.82
N GLY A 241 0.41 -2.56 17.17
CA GLY A 241 0.94 -2.66 18.52
C GLY A 241 -0.09 -3.06 19.59
N GLY A 242 -1.26 -3.56 19.17
CA GLY A 242 -2.39 -3.92 20.05
C GLY A 242 -3.33 -2.76 20.33
N TYR A 243 -3.30 -1.70 19.53
CA TYR A 243 -4.13 -0.50 19.70
C TYR A 243 -5.63 -0.80 19.51
N LEU A 244 -6.00 -1.75 18.63
CA LEU A 244 -7.39 -2.22 18.40
C LEU A 244 -7.51 -3.73 18.62
#